data_3d4d5cda895c44a7745cdac82bfa8935
#
_entry.id   3d4d5cda895c44a7745cdac82bfa8935
#
_cell.length_a   1.000
_cell.length_b   1.000
_cell.length_c   1.000
_cell.angle_alpha   90.00
_cell.angle_beta   90.00
_cell.angle_gamma   90.00
#
_symmetry.space_group_name_H-M   'P 1'
#
loop_
_entity.id
_entity.type
_entity.pdbx_description
1 polymer ?
#
loop_
_entity_poly.entity_id
_entity_poly.type
_entity_poly.pdbx_seq_one_letter_code
_entity_poly.pdbx_strand_id
1 'polypeptide(L)'
;MLDYLYPKHDLYVVSNGFRAVQENRLNLSDFKKYFKGMFFSEDIGANKPQKEFFDYCFNQLEHPEKDNVILIGDSLSADIIGGNSYNIKTIWFNKNNEKCPDNVTPTHIVRTLQEIKNII
;
A
#
# COMPACT_ATOMS: atom_id res chain seq x y z
N MET A 1 -5.03 -1.09 -14.81
CA MET A 1 -4.64 -0.20 -13.70
C MET A 1 -3.13 -0.10 -13.54
N LEU A 2 -2.44 -1.22 -13.41
CA LEU A 2 -0.97 -1.20 -13.28
C LEU A 2 -0.28 -0.64 -14.52
N ASP A 3 -0.80 -0.92 -15.70
CA ASP A 3 -0.29 -0.36 -16.96
C ASP A 3 -0.35 1.17 -16.98
N TYR A 4 -1.35 1.75 -16.31
CA TYR A 4 -1.49 3.19 -16.20
C TYR A 4 -0.50 3.79 -15.20
N LEU A 5 -0.30 3.14 -14.05
CA LEU A 5 0.55 3.65 -12.97
C LEU A 5 2.04 3.43 -13.21
N TYR A 6 2.40 2.31 -13.81
CA TYR A 6 3.79 1.88 -13.96
C TYR A 6 4.69 2.94 -14.62
N PRO A 7 4.29 3.57 -15.74
CA PRO A 7 5.17 4.57 -16.37
C PRO A 7 5.25 5.90 -15.62
N LYS A 8 4.35 6.14 -14.66
CA LYS A 8 4.25 7.43 -13.96
C LYS A 8 4.77 7.38 -12.53
N HIS A 9 4.78 6.21 -11.92
CA HIS A 9 5.07 6.03 -10.51
C HIS A 9 5.94 4.81 -10.29
N ASP A 10 6.72 4.85 -9.21
CA ASP A 10 7.44 3.69 -8.70
C ASP A 10 6.48 2.89 -7.82
N LEU A 11 6.26 1.65 -8.17
CA LEU A 11 5.29 0.79 -7.48
C LEU A 11 6.00 -0.23 -6.60
N TYR A 12 5.46 -0.42 -5.38
CA TYR A 12 5.98 -1.38 -4.42
C TYR A 12 4.83 -2.14 -3.78
N VAL A 13 5.09 -3.38 -3.38
CA VAL A 13 4.13 -4.18 -2.62
C VAL A 13 4.54 -4.15 -1.15
N VAL A 14 3.57 -3.87 -0.27
CA VAL A 14 3.76 -3.94 1.17
C VAL A 14 2.71 -4.89 1.74
N SER A 15 3.13 -5.89 2.49
CA SER A 15 2.23 -6.97 2.91
C SER A 15 2.55 -7.48 4.32
N ASN A 16 1.49 -7.79 5.08
CA ASN A 16 1.61 -8.51 6.34
C ASN A 16 1.63 -10.04 6.13
N GLY A 17 1.61 -10.50 4.88
CA GLY A 17 1.62 -11.92 4.56
C GLY A 17 3.02 -12.52 4.54
N PHE A 18 3.07 -13.82 4.33
CA PHE A 18 4.32 -14.54 4.18
C PHE A 18 4.90 -14.32 2.78
N ARG A 19 6.23 -14.09 2.73
CA ARG A 19 6.92 -13.85 1.46
C ARG A 19 6.66 -14.95 0.42
N ALA A 20 6.80 -16.21 0.81
CA ALA A 20 6.66 -17.31 -0.14
C ALA A 20 5.28 -17.34 -0.80
N VAL A 21 4.22 -17.10 -0.02
CA VAL A 21 2.84 -17.09 -0.53
C VAL A 21 2.62 -15.91 -1.48
N GLN A 22 3.03 -14.72 -1.09
CA GLN A 22 2.80 -13.51 -1.88
C GLN A 22 3.65 -13.49 -3.16
N GLU A 23 4.91 -13.90 -3.09
CA GLU A 23 5.75 -14.00 -4.29
C GLU A 23 5.20 -15.01 -5.28
N ASN A 24 4.70 -16.15 -4.79
CA ASN A 24 4.11 -17.16 -5.66
C ASN A 24 2.88 -16.61 -6.38
N ARG A 25 2.03 -15.88 -5.69
CA ARG A 25 0.85 -15.24 -6.29
C ARG A 25 1.24 -14.25 -7.37
N LEU A 26 2.27 -13.43 -7.13
CA LEU A 26 2.74 -12.45 -8.10
C LEU A 26 3.38 -13.11 -9.31
N ASN A 27 4.14 -14.17 -9.10
CA ASN A 27 4.75 -14.93 -10.19
C ASN A 27 3.70 -15.56 -11.10
N LEU A 28 2.59 -16.05 -10.51
CA LEU A 28 1.50 -16.65 -11.27
C LEU A 28 0.61 -15.61 -11.98
N SER A 29 0.55 -14.39 -11.46
CA SER A 29 -0.36 -13.36 -11.97
C SER A 29 0.26 -12.43 -13.02
N ASP A 30 1.54 -12.56 -13.31
CA ASP A 30 2.25 -11.69 -14.28
C ASP A 30 2.37 -10.23 -13.81
N PHE A 31 2.02 -9.91 -12.57
CA PHE A 31 2.05 -8.53 -12.07
C PHE A 31 3.40 -8.12 -11.49
N LYS A 32 4.29 -9.07 -11.24
CA LYS A 32 5.57 -8.80 -10.61
C LYS A 32 6.40 -7.77 -11.37
N LYS A 33 6.31 -7.76 -12.68
CA LYS A 33 7.07 -6.85 -13.56
C LYS A 33 6.77 -5.37 -13.31
N TYR A 34 5.62 -5.04 -12.71
CA TYR A 34 5.22 -3.66 -12.45
C TYR A 34 5.83 -3.09 -11.17
N PHE A 35 6.37 -3.94 -10.30
CA PHE A 35 6.83 -3.53 -8.98
C PHE A 35 8.34 -3.48 -8.90
N LYS A 36 8.86 -2.39 -8.35
CA LYS A 36 10.30 -2.23 -8.14
C LYS A 36 10.81 -3.00 -6.93
N GLY A 37 9.95 -3.28 -5.98
CA GLY A 37 10.31 -4.02 -4.78
C GLY A 37 9.11 -4.47 -4.00
N MET A 38 9.37 -5.33 -3.02
CA MET A 38 8.35 -5.91 -2.16
C MET A 38 8.85 -5.93 -0.73
N PHE A 39 7.98 -5.52 0.20
CA PHE A 39 8.29 -5.48 1.63
C PHE A 39 7.30 -6.36 2.38
N PHE A 40 7.81 -7.36 3.09
CA PHE A 40 6.98 -8.32 3.81
C PHE A 40 7.27 -8.25 5.30
N SER A 41 6.22 -8.33 6.11
CA SER A 41 6.34 -8.31 7.57
C SER A 41 7.27 -9.40 8.09
N GLU A 42 7.30 -10.56 7.44
CA GLU A 42 8.17 -11.67 7.80
C GLU A 42 9.65 -11.27 7.77
N ASP A 43 10.06 -10.51 6.75
CA ASP A 43 11.45 -10.07 6.59
C ASP A 43 11.79 -8.90 7.52
N ILE A 44 10.80 -8.09 7.86
CA ILE A 44 11.00 -6.85 8.61
C ILE A 44 10.99 -7.10 10.13
N GLY A 45 10.22 -8.10 10.57
CA GLY A 45 10.01 -8.34 11.98
C GLY A 45 8.96 -7.43 12.59
N ALA A 46 8.15 -6.78 11.78
CA ALA A 46 7.07 -5.91 12.22
C ALA A 46 5.93 -5.96 11.20
N ASN A 47 4.72 -5.69 11.64
CA ASN A 47 3.51 -5.69 10.82
C ASN A 47 2.97 -4.28 10.67
N LYS A 48 2.26 -3.99 9.56
CA LYS A 48 1.40 -2.81 9.51
C LYS A 48 0.29 -3.00 10.59
N PRO A 49 -0.09 -2.00 11.34
CA PRO A 49 0.24 -0.57 11.24
C PRO A 49 1.42 -0.11 12.09
N GLN A 50 2.27 -1.00 12.55
CA GLN A 50 3.40 -0.64 13.40
C GLN A 50 4.35 0.33 12.69
N LYS A 51 4.81 1.34 13.41
CA LYS A 51 5.72 2.35 12.87
C LYS A 51 6.99 1.72 12.30
N GLU A 52 7.50 0.68 12.95
CA GLU A 52 8.73 -0.01 12.56
C GLU A 52 8.65 -0.60 11.16
N PHE A 53 7.46 -1.04 10.74
CA PHE A 53 7.24 -1.52 9.38
C PHE A 53 7.50 -0.42 8.36
N PHE A 54 6.90 0.75 8.59
CA PHE A 54 7.05 1.90 7.68
C PHE A 54 8.44 2.49 7.73
N ASP A 55 9.08 2.52 8.91
CA ASP A 55 10.46 2.97 9.05
C ASP A 55 11.40 2.13 8.19
N TYR A 56 11.21 0.82 8.20
CA TYR A 56 12.00 -0.09 7.37
C TYR A 56 11.80 0.22 5.88
N CYS A 57 10.54 0.34 5.45
CA CYS A 57 10.23 0.61 4.05
C CYS A 57 10.86 1.93 3.59
N PHE A 58 10.70 2.99 4.37
CA PHE A 58 11.25 4.30 4.02
C PHE A 58 12.78 4.30 3.99
N ASN A 59 13.40 3.54 4.89
CA ASN A 59 14.85 3.39 4.88
C ASN A 59 15.34 2.71 3.60
N GLN A 60 14.63 1.65 3.16
CA GLN A 60 14.98 0.96 1.91
C GLN A 60 14.72 1.81 0.67
N LEU A 61 13.76 2.73 0.73
CA LEU A 61 13.43 3.65 -0.36
C LEU A 61 14.26 4.94 -0.34
N GLU A 62 15.29 5.00 0.50
CA GLU A 62 16.19 6.15 0.63
C GLU A 62 15.46 7.42 1.12
N HIS A 63 14.53 7.25 2.04
CA HIS A 63 13.80 8.33 2.73
C HIS A 63 13.09 9.30 1.77
N PRO A 64 12.12 8.81 0.95
CA PRO A 64 11.35 9.70 0.09
C PRO A 64 10.54 10.70 0.92
N GLU A 65 10.19 11.82 0.31
CA GLU A 65 9.28 12.78 0.94
C GLU A 65 7.92 12.14 1.18
N LYS A 66 7.39 12.27 2.38
CA LYS A 66 6.11 11.63 2.74
C LYS A 66 4.95 12.12 1.86
N ASP A 67 4.97 13.37 1.42
CA ASP A 67 3.95 13.90 0.53
C ASP A 67 3.95 13.26 -0.85
N ASN A 68 5.03 12.59 -1.22
CA ASN A 68 5.17 11.91 -2.51
C ASN A 68 4.85 10.42 -2.42
N VAL A 69 4.39 9.94 -1.27
CA VAL A 69 4.10 8.52 -1.03
C VAL A 69 2.61 8.34 -0.76
N ILE A 70 2.01 7.36 -1.42
CA ILE A 70 0.61 7.01 -1.23
C ILE A 70 0.53 5.52 -0.95
N LEU A 71 -0.19 5.16 0.11
CA LEU A 71 -0.48 3.77 0.45
C LEU A 71 -1.91 3.44 0.04
N ILE A 72 -2.06 2.43 -0.79
CA ILE A 72 -3.37 1.95 -1.26
C ILE A 72 -3.62 0.59 -0.64
N GLY A 73 -4.72 0.43 0.05
CA GLY A 73 -5.05 -0.85 0.67
C GLY A 73 -6.51 -0.98 1.06
N ASP A 74 -6.89 -2.21 1.37
CA ASP A 74 -8.26 -2.55 1.75
C ASP A 74 -8.45 -2.69 3.26
N SER A 75 -7.38 -2.76 4.03
CA SER A 75 -7.47 -2.91 5.48
C SER A 75 -7.45 -1.55 6.18
N LEU A 76 -8.54 -1.20 6.85
CA LEU A 76 -8.59 0.04 7.63
C LEU A 76 -7.55 0.03 8.74
N SER A 77 -7.43 -1.08 9.48
CA SER A 77 -6.52 -1.14 10.62
C SER A 77 -5.03 -1.17 10.23
N ALA A 78 -4.69 -1.94 9.21
CA ALA A 78 -3.29 -2.09 8.81
C ALA A 78 -2.83 -0.96 7.88
N ASP A 79 -3.59 -0.72 6.81
CA ASP A 79 -3.16 0.19 5.75
C ASP A 79 -3.54 1.65 6.02
N ILE A 80 -4.80 1.90 6.34
CA ILE A 80 -5.27 3.29 6.43
C ILE A 80 -4.83 3.92 7.75
N ILE A 81 -5.09 3.27 8.87
CA ILE A 81 -4.64 3.77 10.17
C ILE A 81 -3.12 3.83 10.20
N GLY A 82 -2.45 2.80 9.68
CA GLY A 82 -0.99 2.76 9.62
C GLY A 82 -0.41 3.91 8.80
N GLY A 83 -0.91 4.09 7.59
CA GLY A 83 -0.46 5.15 6.69
C GLY A 83 -0.72 6.54 7.26
N ASN A 84 -1.94 6.76 7.79
CA ASN A 84 -2.31 8.03 8.42
C ASN A 84 -1.40 8.35 9.61
N SER A 85 -1.12 7.36 10.44
CA SER A 85 -0.25 7.53 11.61
C SER A 85 1.19 7.84 11.21
N TYR A 86 1.61 7.38 10.05
CA TYR A 86 2.93 7.66 9.51
C TYR A 86 2.98 8.95 8.68
N ASN A 87 1.87 9.67 8.59
CA ASN A 87 1.74 10.94 7.85
C ASN A 87 1.95 10.80 6.34
N ILE A 88 1.56 9.67 5.77
CA ILE A 88 1.52 9.49 4.32
C ILE A 88 0.06 9.48 3.86
N LYS A 89 -0.15 9.80 2.59
CA LYS A 89 -1.49 9.77 2.00
C LYS A 89 -1.97 8.34 1.88
N THR A 90 -3.29 8.15 2.06
CA THR A 90 -3.90 6.82 1.99
C THR A 90 -5.10 6.83 1.06
N ILE A 91 -5.27 5.73 0.33
CA ILE A 91 -6.46 5.47 -0.47
C ILE A 91 -7.06 4.16 0.04
N TRP A 92 -8.26 4.24 0.57
CA TRP A 92 -8.97 3.05 1.03
C TRP A 92 -9.72 2.41 -0.13
N PHE A 93 -9.32 1.18 -0.48
CA PHE A 93 -10.03 0.37 -1.45
C PHE A 93 -11.23 -0.28 -0.74
N ASN A 94 -12.37 0.38 -0.82
CA ASN A 94 -13.60 -0.05 -0.14
C ASN A 94 -14.52 -0.80 -1.10
N LYS A 95 -14.08 -1.97 -1.52
CA LYS A 95 -14.76 -2.81 -2.51
C LYS A 95 -16.19 -3.14 -2.11
N ASN A 96 -16.42 -3.39 -0.83
CA ASN A 96 -17.71 -3.84 -0.32
C ASN A 96 -18.60 -2.68 0.14
N ASN A 97 -18.20 -1.44 -0.09
CA ASN A 97 -18.93 -0.24 0.30
C ASN A 97 -19.30 -0.25 1.81
N GLU A 98 -18.32 -0.58 2.63
CA GLU A 98 -18.49 -0.58 4.08
C GLU A 98 -18.51 0.86 4.61
N LYS A 99 -19.16 1.05 5.76
CA LYS A 99 -19.17 2.36 6.42
C LYS A 99 -17.77 2.67 6.97
N CYS A 100 -17.26 3.87 6.66
CA CYS A 100 -16.01 4.32 7.24
C CYS A 100 -16.24 4.81 8.68
N PRO A 101 -15.50 4.28 9.67
CA PRO A 101 -15.61 4.76 11.03
C PRO A 101 -15.26 6.26 11.15
N ASP A 102 -15.92 6.97 12.05
CA ASP A 102 -15.73 8.41 12.22
C ASP A 102 -14.30 8.79 12.64
N ASN A 103 -13.61 7.86 13.31
CA ASN A 103 -12.25 8.11 13.79
C ASN A 103 -11.14 7.74 12.78
N VAL A 104 -11.51 7.34 11.57
CA VAL A 104 -10.58 6.97 10.51
C VAL A 104 -10.83 7.85 9.30
N THR A 105 -9.81 8.57 8.83
CA THR A 105 -9.96 9.51 7.71
C THR A 105 -8.97 9.17 6.60
N PRO A 106 -9.35 8.29 5.64
CA PRO A 106 -8.53 8.08 4.45
C PRO A 106 -8.39 9.38 3.66
N THR A 107 -7.30 9.55 2.93
CA THR A 107 -7.16 10.70 2.03
C THR A 107 -8.20 10.60 0.92
N HIS A 108 -8.40 9.40 0.38
CA HIS A 108 -9.44 9.11 -0.61
C HIS A 108 -10.05 7.74 -0.35
N ILE A 109 -11.28 7.56 -0.79
CA ILE A 109 -11.99 6.27 -0.72
C ILE A 109 -12.41 5.92 -2.13
N VAL A 110 -12.06 4.71 -2.58
CA VAL A 110 -12.46 4.22 -3.90
C VAL A 110 -13.13 2.86 -3.76
N ARG A 111 -14.06 2.56 -4.63
CA ARG A 111 -14.75 1.27 -4.67
C ARG A 111 -14.22 0.37 -5.77
N THR A 112 -13.59 0.95 -6.77
CA THR A 112 -12.94 0.22 -7.86
C THR A 112 -11.54 0.75 -8.06
N LEU A 113 -10.64 -0.10 -8.57
CA LEU A 113 -9.27 0.32 -8.85
C LEU A 113 -9.20 1.38 -9.94
N GLN A 114 -10.18 1.38 -10.87
CA GLN A 114 -10.22 2.35 -11.95
C GLN A 114 -10.39 3.79 -11.45
N GLU A 115 -11.06 3.99 -10.32
CA GLU A 115 -11.23 5.31 -9.73
C GLU A 115 -9.90 5.95 -9.34
N ILE A 116 -8.86 5.16 -9.10
CA ILE A 116 -7.53 5.66 -8.74
C ILE A 116 -6.96 6.54 -9.85
N LYS A 117 -7.29 6.25 -11.11
CA LYS A 117 -6.83 7.04 -12.26
C LYS A 117 -7.24 8.50 -12.17
N ASN A 118 -8.34 8.79 -11.50
CA ASN A 118 -8.84 10.16 -11.34
C ASN A 118 -8.17 10.90 -10.18
N ILE A 119 -7.41 10.20 -9.36
CA ILE A 119 -6.77 10.75 -8.17
C ILE A 119 -5.27 10.98 -8.39
N ILE A 120 -4.63 10.03 -9.01
CA ILE A 120 -3.20 10.06 -9.30
C ILE A 120 -2.94 9.69 -10.77
#